data_8a4ea80874c15d46b86bdbc0de741997
#
_entry.id   8a4ea80874c15d46b86bdbc0de741997
#
_cell.length_a   1.000
_cell.length_b   1.000
_cell.length_c   1.000
_cell.angle_alpha   90.00
_cell.angle_beta   90.00
_cell.angle_gamma   90.00
#
_symmetry.space_group_name_H-M   'P 1'
#
loop_
_entity.id
_entity.type
_entity.pdbx_description
1 polymer ?
#
loop_
_entity_poly.entity_id
_entity_poly.type
_entity_poly.pdbx_seq_one_letter_code
_entity_poly.pdbx_strand_id
1 'polypeptide(L)'
;MKGISYAFFVTDTEYPKLQAACPEDFPLDYAQFSARVEQAIQEAAPTVAIEKVYVSVEQFLAWCAETGVQPSNLNRARYAALIGLPRGRLNEDL
;
A
#
# COMPACT_ATOMS: atom_id res chain seq x y z
N MET A 1 -12.67 18.95 7.75
CA MET A 1 -12.93 17.56 7.33
C MET A 1 -11.62 16.86 7.03
N LYS A 2 -11.42 15.66 7.57
CA LYS A 2 -10.20 14.89 7.28
C LYS A 2 -10.30 14.22 5.91
N GLY A 3 -9.24 14.30 5.15
CA GLY A 3 -9.13 13.51 3.93
C GLY A 3 -8.88 12.04 4.25
N ILE A 4 -8.99 11.21 3.23
CA ILE A 4 -8.65 9.78 3.33
C ILE A 4 -7.51 9.50 2.37
N SER A 5 -6.48 8.81 2.87
CA SER A 5 -5.37 8.36 2.06
C SER A 5 -5.27 6.84 2.18
N TYR A 6 -4.63 6.20 1.21
CA TYR A 6 -4.52 4.75 1.15
C TYR A 6 -3.07 4.33 1.20
N ALA A 7 -2.76 3.40 2.10
CA ALA A 7 -1.42 2.89 2.27
C ALA A 7 -1.31 1.48 1.69
N PHE A 8 -0.29 1.28 0.87
CA PHE A 8 0.05 -0.03 0.34
C PHE A 8 0.49 -0.92 1.50
N PHE A 9 -0.18 -2.06 1.65
CA PHE A 9 0.14 -2.98 2.74
C PHE A 9 0.01 -4.42 2.27
N VAL A 10 0.79 -5.30 2.86
CA VAL A 10 0.76 -6.71 2.53
C VAL A 10 0.76 -7.55 3.81
N THR A 11 0.28 -8.78 3.71
CA THR A 11 0.33 -9.72 4.82
C THR A 11 1.73 -10.31 4.98
N ASP A 12 1.97 -11.00 6.08
CA ASP A 12 3.25 -11.63 6.35
C ASP A 12 3.60 -12.73 5.32
N THR A 13 2.59 -13.37 4.74
CA THR A 13 2.81 -14.38 3.69
C THR A 13 3.18 -13.75 2.36
N GLU A 14 2.73 -12.52 2.09
CA GLU A 14 3.03 -11.78 0.86
C GLU A 14 4.35 -11.02 0.94
N TYR A 15 4.77 -10.65 2.14
CA TYR A 15 5.94 -9.80 2.33
C TYR A 15 7.24 -10.33 1.70
N PRO A 16 7.57 -11.64 1.82
CA PRO A 16 8.78 -12.15 1.17
C PRO A 16 8.78 -11.97 -0.35
N LYS A 17 7.61 -12.03 -0.98
CA LYS A 17 7.48 -11.77 -2.42
C LYS A 17 7.80 -10.31 -2.75
N LEU A 18 7.35 -9.40 -1.89
CA LEU A 18 7.61 -7.97 -2.05
C LEU A 18 9.10 -7.68 -1.86
N GLN A 19 9.74 -8.29 -0.87
CA GLN A 19 11.17 -8.16 -0.63
C GLN A 19 11.98 -8.66 -1.83
N ALA A 20 11.57 -9.78 -2.42
CA ALA A 20 12.25 -10.32 -3.59
C ALA A 20 12.15 -9.40 -4.80
N ALA A 21 11.00 -8.72 -4.96
CA ALA A 21 10.80 -7.79 -6.06
C ALA A 21 11.49 -6.44 -5.84
N CYS A 22 11.58 -5.99 -4.58
CA CYS A 22 12.11 -4.66 -4.23
C CYS A 22 13.07 -4.76 -3.04
N PRO A 23 14.20 -5.48 -3.17
CA PRO A 23 15.08 -5.73 -2.02
C PRO A 23 15.70 -4.47 -1.43
N GLU A 24 15.91 -3.44 -2.24
CA GLU A 24 16.49 -2.18 -1.77
C GLU A 24 15.50 -1.38 -0.92
N ASP A 25 14.21 -1.50 -1.22
CA ASP A 25 13.18 -0.75 -0.52
C ASP A 25 12.70 -1.44 0.75
N PHE A 26 12.91 -2.75 0.85
CA PHE A 26 12.41 -3.54 1.97
C PHE A 26 13.50 -4.35 2.65
N PRO A 27 14.49 -3.68 3.29
CA PRO A 27 15.53 -4.37 4.03
C PRO A 27 15.10 -4.85 5.40
N LEU A 28 13.90 -4.47 5.84
CA LEU A 28 13.38 -4.77 7.19
C LEU A 28 12.65 -6.11 7.21
N ASP A 29 12.52 -6.72 8.39
CA ASP A 29 11.63 -7.86 8.53
C ASP A 29 10.18 -7.38 8.55
N TYR A 30 9.24 -8.33 8.52
CA TYR A 30 7.82 -7.99 8.44
C TYR A 30 7.34 -7.20 9.66
N ALA A 31 7.83 -7.55 10.85
CA ALA A 31 7.43 -6.85 12.08
C ALA A 31 7.85 -5.38 12.02
N GLN A 32 9.05 -5.11 11.54
CA GLN A 32 9.55 -3.74 11.39
C GLN A 32 8.78 -2.97 10.32
N PHE A 33 8.49 -3.62 9.20
CA PHE A 33 7.69 -3.03 8.12
C PHE A 33 6.30 -2.65 8.63
N SER A 34 5.62 -3.58 9.30
CA SER A 34 4.29 -3.35 9.84
C SER A 34 4.28 -2.23 10.88
N ALA A 35 5.29 -2.20 11.76
CA ALA A 35 5.41 -1.15 12.77
C ALA A 35 5.58 0.22 12.14
N ARG A 36 6.36 0.34 11.07
CA ARG A 36 6.53 1.60 10.36
C ARG A 36 5.25 2.09 9.73
N VAL A 37 4.47 1.19 9.15
CA VAL A 37 3.17 1.55 8.57
C VAL A 37 2.23 2.05 9.66
N GLU A 38 2.16 1.36 10.80
CA GLU A 38 1.33 1.79 11.92
C GLU A 38 1.76 3.16 12.45
N GLN A 39 3.06 3.40 12.55
CA GLN A 39 3.58 4.68 12.99
C GLN A 39 3.17 5.80 12.04
N ALA A 40 3.28 5.57 10.74
CA ALA A 40 2.87 6.56 9.74
C ALA A 40 1.37 6.88 9.85
N ILE A 41 0.55 5.87 10.09
CA ILE A 41 -0.89 6.06 10.27
C ILE A 41 -1.16 6.93 11.49
N GLN A 42 -0.50 6.66 12.61
CA GLN A 42 -0.67 7.42 13.85
C GLN A 42 -0.22 8.87 13.68
N GLU A 43 0.90 9.09 13.02
CA GLU A 43 1.42 10.42 12.80
C GLU A 43 0.53 11.26 11.89
N ALA A 44 -0.12 10.63 10.92
CA ALA A 44 -1.02 11.32 10.00
C ALA A 44 -2.42 11.53 10.57
N ALA A 45 -2.82 10.78 11.59
CA ALA A 45 -4.18 10.76 12.11
C ALA A 45 -4.78 12.13 12.47
N PRO A 46 -3.99 13.11 12.99
CA PRO A 46 -4.54 14.44 13.27
C PRO A 46 -5.05 15.18 12.03
N THR A 47 -4.47 14.91 10.86
CA THR A 47 -4.77 15.66 9.63
C THR A 47 -5.44 14.82 8.55
N VAL A 48 -5.10 13.53 8.47
CA VAL A 48 -5.64 12.65 7.44
C VAL A 48 -5.83 11.25 8.01
N ALA A 49 -6.92 10.59 7.61
CA ALA A 49 -7.14 9.20 7.94
C ALA A 49 -6.44 8.32 6.90
N ILE A 50 -5.62 7.39 7.33
CA ILE A 50 -4.95 6.47 6.43
C ILE A 50 -5.57 5.09 6.58
N GLU A 51 -6.02 4.51 5.47
CA GLU A 51 -6.57 3.17 5.43
C GLU A 51 -5.58 2.24 4.75
N LYS A 52 -5.32 1.09 5.38
CA LYS A 52 -4.46 0.07 4.79
C LYS A 52 -5.20 -0.63 3.66
N VAL A 53 -4.54 -0.74 2.51
CA VAL A 53 -5.07 -1.50 1.38
C VAL A 53 -4.24 -2.76 1.24
N TYR A 54 -4.85 -3.90 1.54
CA TYR A 54 -4.18 -5.19 1.43
C TYR A 54 -4.12 -5.60 -0.03
N VAL A 55 -2.91 -5.83 -0.53
CA VAL A 55 -2.70 -6.14 -1.94
C VAL A 55 -2.05 -7.51 -2.12
N SER A 56 -2.31 -8.13 -3.26
CA SER A 56 -1.55 -9.29 -3.73
C SER A 56 -0.32 -8.79 -4.46
N VAL A 57 0.86 -9.24 -4.03
CA VAL A 57 2.12 -8.83 -4.69
C VAL A 57 2.12 -9.27 -6.15
N GLU A 58 1.61 -10.46 -6.45
CA GLU A 58 1.53 -10.94 -7.83
C GLU A 58 0.69 -10.02 -8.71
N GLN A 59 -0.47 -9.58 -8.20
CA GLN A 59 -1.35 -8.68 -8.94
C GLN A 59 -0.71 -7.31 -9.11
N PHE A 60 -0.03 -6.82 -8.09
CA PHE A 60 0.68 -5.55 -8.16
C PHE A 60 1.78 -5.60 -9.23
N LEU A 61 2.57 -6.67 -9.24
CA LEU A 61 3.65 -6.82 -10.22
C LEU A 61 3.11 -6.97 -11.64
N ALA A 62 1.97 -7.65 -11.80
CA ALA A 62 1.31 -7.75 -13.10
C ALA A 62 0.84 -6.37 -13.57
N TRP A 63 0.27 -5.58 -12.67
CA TRP A 63 -0.13 -4.21 -13.00
C TRP A 63 1.07 -3.36 -13.43
N CYS A 64 2.19 -3.48 -12.72
CA CYS A 64 3.42 -2.77 -13.09
C CYS A 64 3.89 -3.16 -14.50
N ALA A 65 3.85 -4.45 -14.81
CA ALA A 65 4.25 -4.93 -16.13
C ALA A 65 3.32 -4.43 -17.23
N GLU A 66 2.02 -4.44 -16.98
CA GLU A 66 1.03 -3.96 -17.95
C GLU A 66 1.14 -2.47 -18.22
N THR A 67 1.44 -1.69 -17.20
CA THR A 67 1.54 -0.23 -17.32
C THR A 67 2.96 0.23 -17.68
N GLY A 68 3.94 -0.68 -17.67
CA GLY A 68 5.32 -0.34 -18.00
C GLY A 68 6.03 0.49 -16.93
N VAL A 69 5.67 0.30 -15.67
CA VAL A 69 6.27 1.03 -14.55
C VAL A 69 7.03 0.10 -13.61
N GLN A 70 7.94 0.67 -12.85
CA GLN A 70 8.72 -0.06 -11.86
C GLN A 70 7.94 -0.19 -10.54
N PRO A 71 8.16 -1.27 -9.76
CA PRO A 71 7.50 -1.42 -8.46
C PRO A 71 8.15 -0.53 -7.39
N SER A 72 8.20 0.77 -7.64
CA SER A 72 8.80 1.76 -6.76
C SER A 72 7.82 2.22 -5.67
N ASN A 73 8.31 2.97 -4.70
CA ASN A 73 7.48 3.55 -3.65
C ASN A 73 6.33 4.38 -4.22
N LEU A 74 6.61 5.20 -5.24
CA LEU A 74 5.60 6.01 -5.89
C LEU A 74 4.49 5.15 -6.51
N ASN A 75 4.88 4.09 -7.22
CA ASN A 75 3.93 3.23 -7.90
C ASN A 75 3.16 2.34 -6.93
N ARG A 76 3.76 1.96 -5.81
CA ARG A 76 3.03 1.26 -4.75
C ARG A 76 1.91 2.15 -4.19
N ALA A 77 2.21 3.42 -3.95
CA ALA A 77 1.21 4.37 -3.46
C ALA A 77 0.09 4.59 -4.49
N ARG A 78 0.45 4.70 -5.77
CA ARG A 78 -0.53 4.84 -6.84
C ARG A 78 -1.44 3.63 -6.95
N TYR A 79 -0.88 2.44 -6.84
CA TYR A 79 -1.66 1.20 -6.90
C TYR A 79 -2.62 1.08 -5.71
N ALA A 80 -2.16 1.41 -4.52
CA ALA A 80 -3.01 1.40 -3.33
C ALA A 80 -4.19 2.36 -3.48
N ALA A 81 -3.94 3.56 -4.00
CA ALA A 81 -4.99 4.54 -4.24
C ALA A 81 -5.98 4.03 -5.30
N LEU A 82 -5.47 3.39 -6.34
CA LEU A 82 -6.31 2.85 -7.41
C LEU A 82 -7.27 1.78 -6.88
N ILE A 83 -6.80 0.91 -6.00
CA ILE A 83 -7.63 -0.14 -5.41
C ILE A 83 -8.55 0.42 -4.33
N GLY A 84 -8.06 1.38 -3.54
CA GLY A 84 -8.81 1.94 -2.42
C GLY A 84 -9.94 2.85 -2.85
N LEU A 85 -9.74 3.68 -3.89
CA LEU A 85 -10.75 4.63 -4.34
C LEU A 85 -12.11 4.01 -4.70
N PRO A 86 -12.17 2.88 -5.43
CA PRO A 86 -13.47 2.26 -5.72
C PRO A 86 -14.25 1.85 -4.49
N ARG A 87 -13.59 1.45 -3.41
CA ARG A 87 -14.25 1.10 -2.16
C ARG A 87 -14.90 2.32 -1.53
N GLY A 88 -14.19 3.44 -1.52
CA GLY A 88 -14.71 4.70 -1.03
C GLY A 88 -15.93 5.14 -1.81
N ARG A 89 -15.88 5.05 -3.14
CA ARG A 89 -17.00 5.42 -4.01
C ARG A 89 -18.22 4.55 -3.77
N LEU A 90 -18.03 3.25 -3.62
CA LEU A 90 -19.14 2.34 -3.35
C LEU A 90 -19.85 2.70 -2.07
N ASN A 91 -19.11 3.09 -1.05
CA ASN A 91 -19.67 3.50 0.23
C ASN A 91 -20.44 4.81 0.10
N GLU A 92 -19.96 5.73 -0.70
CA GLU A 92 -20.62 7.02 -0.93
C GLU A 92 -21.93 6.87 -1.71
N ASP A 93 -21.96 5.94 -2.64
CA ASP A 93 -23.13 5.71 -3.48
C ASP A 93 -24.25 4.99 -2.76
N LEU A 94 -23.95 4.39 -1.65
CA LEU A 94 -24.95 3.73 -0.85
C LEU A 94 -25.66 4.70 0.10
#